data_cb290a2ce2f4bc874aedb3b3df6bc8ee
#
_entry.id   cb290a2ce2f4bc874aedb3b3df6bc8ee
#
_cell.length_a   1.000
_cell.length_b   1.000
_cell.length_c   1.000
_cell.angle_alpha   90.00
_cell.angle_beta   90.00
_cell.angle_gamma   90.00
#
_symmetry.space_group_name_H-M   'P 1'
#
loop_
_entity.id
_entity.type
_entity.pdbx_description
1 polymer ?
#
loop_
_entity_poly.entity_id
_entity_poly.type
_entity_poly.pdbx_seq_one_letter_code
_entity_poly.pdbx_strand_id
1 'polypeptide(L)'
;MSHPNHQPPLEHRRLLTLAREYRQKGYVVIINPAPADLPPALAKCQFDLIAEASDRTIVVEVRSRDTLTLNGAEDLRRMTRLVEEVPGWELELVVTNPRRRAS
;
A
#
# COMPACT_ATOMS: atom_id res chain seq x y z
N MET A 1 21.13 15.75 -4.14
CA MET A 1 20.49 15.44 -3.71
C MET A 1 19.82 14.47 -4.05
N SER A 2 19.92 13.53 -4.07
CA SER A 2 19.22 12.64 -4.55
C SER A 2 18.08 12.38 -3.83
N HIS A 3 17.14 11.77 -4.35
CA HIS A 3 16.02 11.56 -3.77
C HIS A 3 15.81 10.24 -3.56
N PRO A 4 15.76 9.77 -2.44
CA PRO A 4 15.52 8.40 -2.11
C PRO A 4 14.14 7.95 -2.44
N ASN A 5 13.25 8.87 -2.60
CA ASN A 5 11.92 8.47 -2.87
C ASN A 5 11.75 8.12 -4.29
N HIS A 6 11.33 6.90 -4.58
CA HIS A 6 11.18 6.45 -5.93
C HIS A 6 9.75 6.34 -6.38
N GLN A 7 8.80 6.73 -5.57
CA GLN A 7 7.42 6.67 -5.99
C GLN A 7 7.10 7.80 -6.94
N PRO A 8 6.35 7.56 -8.00
CA PRO A 8 5.90 8.64 -8.85
C PRO A 8 5.06 9.62 -8.04
N PRO A 9 5.07 10.89 -8.41
CA PRO A 9 4.32 11.89 -7.64
C PRO A 9 2.84 11.56 -7.48
N LEU A 10 2.22 10.98 -8.50
CA LEU A 10 0.81 10.65 -8.41
C LEU A 10 0.56 9.59 -7.34
N GLU A 11 1.37 8.56 -7.31
CA GLU A 11 1.22 7.51 -6.30
C GLU A 11 1.49 8.06 -4.91
N HIS A 12 2.47 8.91 -4.79
CA HIS A 12 2.81 9.48 -3.50
C HIS A 12 1.66 10.35 -2.98
N ARG A 13 1.09 11.16 -3.84
CA ARG A 13 -0.02 12.02 -3.44
C ARG A 13 -1.22 11.20 -3.01
N ARG A 14 -1.49 10.13 -3.75
CA ARG A 14 -2.60 9.26 -3.39
C ARG A 14 -2.36 8.62 -2.03
N LEU A 15 -1.12 8.24 -1.78
CA LEU A 15 -0.77 7.61 -0.51
C LEU A 15 -1.02 8.56 0.65
N LEU A 16 -0.64 9.82 0.50
CA LEU A 16 -0.85 10.79 1.57
C LEU A 16 -2.34 11.05 1.80
N THR A 17 -3.12 11.07 0.73
CA THR A 17 -4.56 11.24 0.86
C THR A 17 -5.17 10.07 1.61
N LEU A 18 -4.76 8.86 1.28
CA LEU A 18 -5.26 7.68 1.95
C LEU A 18 -4.88 7.69 3.42
N ALA A 19 -3.66 8.09 3.74
CA ALA A 19 -3.23 8.15 5.12
C ALA A 19 -4.13 9.08 5.92
N ARG A 20 -4.47 10.23 5.33
CA ARG A 20 -5.33 11.17 6.01
C ARG A 20 -6.73 10.59 6.21
N GLU A 21 -7.25 9.93 5.19
CA GLU A 21 -8.58 9.36 5.26
C GLU A 21 -8.66 8.28 6.33
N TYR A 22 -7.66 7.43 6.42
CA TYR A 22 -7.67 6.39 7.43
C TYR A 22 -7.57 6.99 8.83
N ARG A 23 -6.74 8.02 8.99
CA ARG A 23 -6.62 8.67 10.30
C ARG A 23 -7.94 9.29 10.71
N GLN A 24 -8.67 9.85 9.76
CA GLN A 24 -9.96 10.44 10.06
C GLN A 24 -10.97 9.39 10.49
N LYS A 25 -10.77 8.15 10.06
CA LYS A 25 -11.66 7.07 10.48
C LYS A 25 -11.22 6.42 11.78
N GLY A 26 -10.16 6.93 12.38
CA GLY A 26 -9.72 6.40 13.67
C GLY A 26 -8.60 5.38 13.60
N TYR A 27 -8.05 5.13 12.43
CA TYR A 27 -6.94 4.18 12.31
C TYR A 27 -5.63 4.84 12.68
N VAL A 28 -4.72 4.02 13.20
CA VAL A 28 -3.34 4.44 13.39
C VAL A 28 -2.61 4.09 12.11
N VAL A 29 -1.94 5.06 11.50
CA VAL A 29 -1.37 4.87 10.18
C VAL A 29 0.14 4.94 10.23
N ILE A 30 0.80 3.99 9.55
CA ILE A 30 2.24 3.98 9.38
C ILE A 30 2.51 4.02 7.88
N ILE A 31 3.23 5.02 7.42
CA ILE A 31 3.57 5.16 6.02
C ILE A 31 4.94 4.54 5.82
N ASN A 32 5.09 3.75 4.77
CA ASN A 32 6.33 3.04 4.43
C ASN A 32 6.80 2.21 5.61
N PRO A 33 6.02 1.25 6.03
CA PRO A 33 6.37 0.45 7.20
C PRO A 33 7.66 -0.31 7.02
N ALA A 34 8.42 -0.42 8.09
CA ALA A 34 9.64 -1.21 8.09
C ALA A 34 9.29 -2.68 8.35
N PRO A 35 10.20 -3.60 8.04
CA PRO A 35 9.91 -5.02 8.33
C PRO A 35 9.55 -5.27 9.79
N ALA A 36 10.09 -4.49 10.71
CA ALA A 36 9.77 -4.68 12.12
C ALA A 36 8.34 -4.29 12.44
N ASP A 37 7.67 -3.53 11.57
CA ASP A 37 6.29 -3.15 11.79
C ASP A 37 5.31 -4.21 11.31
N LEU A 38 5.82 -5.30 10.73
CA LEU A 38 5.00 -6.33 10.12
C LEU A 38 5.14 -7.65 10.86
N PRO A 39 4.13 -8.51 10.78
CA PRO A 39 4.30 -9.88 11.29
C PRO A 39 5.39 -10.61 10.52
N PRO A 40 6.01 -11.62 11.10
CA PRO A 40 7.07 -12.34 10.41
C PRO A 40 6.68 -12.86 9.02
N ALA A 41 5.45 -13.29 8.88
CA ALA A 41 4.98 -13.82 7.60
C ALA A 41 4.99 -12.75 6.51
N LEU A 42 4.91 -11.48 6.86
CA LEU A 42 4.85 -10.41 5.92
C LEU A 42 6.09 -9.54 5.89
N ALA A 43 7.12 -9.94 6.63
CA ALA A 43 8.29 -9.08 6.82
C ALA A 43 9.05 -8.84 5.52
N LYS A 44 8.91 -9.73 4.55
CA LYS A 44 9.58 -9.56 3.27
C LYS A 44 8.76 -8.77 2.27
N CYS A 45 7.51 -8.47 2.59
CA CYS A 45 6.67 -7.70 1.70
C CYS A 45 6.92 -6.22 1.92
N GLN A 46 6.68 -5.45 0.88
CA GLN A 46 6.82 -4.01 0.99
C GLN A 46 5.48 -3.40 0.72
N PHE A 47 4.88 -2.86 1.75
CA PHE A 47 3.59 -2.19 1.62
C PHE A 47 3.81 -0.69 1.71
N ASP A 48 2.91 0.07 1.13
CA ASP A 48 3.05 1.52 1.16
C ASP A 48 2.51 2.10 2.46
N LEU A 49 1.57 1.42 3.09
CA LEU A 49 0.93 1.96 4.27
C LEU A 49 0.29 0.84 5.09
N ILE A 50 0.29 1.02 6.41
CA ILE A 50 -0.46 0.16 7.31
C ILE A 50 -1.46 1.05 8.03
N ALA A 51 -2.72 0.63 8.08
CA ALA A 51 -3.75 1.29 8.84
C ALA A 51 -4.30 0.30 9.87
N GLU A 52 -4.11 0.63 11.13
CA GLU A 52 -4.45 -0.28 12.22
C GLU A 52 -5.64 0.18 13.01
N ALA A 53 -6.60 -0.68 13.21
CA ALA A 53 -7.73 -0.44 14.09
C ALA A 53 -7.77 -1.54 15.15
N SER A 54 -8.67 -1.41 16.11
CA SER A 54 -8.70 -2.38 17.20
C SER A 54 -9.11 -3.77 16.71
N ASP A 55 -9.88 -3.85 15.63
CA ASP A 55 -10.42 -5.12 15.18
C ASP A 55 -9.81 -5.61 13.88
N ARG A 56 -8.97 -4.82 13.21
CA ARG A 56 -8.37 -5.27 11.97
C ARG A 56 -7.25 -4.35 11.55
N THR A 57 -6.39 -4.85 10.69
CA THR A 57 -5.28 -4.09 10.13
C THR A 57 -5.34 -4.19 8.63
N ILE A 58 -5.22 -3.07 7.95
CA ILE A 58 -5.24 -3.02 6.51
C ILE A 58 -3.87 -2.61 6.02
N VAL A 59 -3.29 -3.39 5.12
CA VAL A 59 -2.06 -2.99 4.44
C VAL A 59 -2.46 -2.51 3.07
N VAL A 60 -1.88 -1.41 2.63
CA VAL A 60 -2.27 -0.75 1.42
C VAL A 60 -1.11 -0.71 0.44
N GLU A 61 -1.39 -1.07 -0.80
CA GLU A 61 -0.45 -0.94 -1.91
C GLU A 61 -1.04 0.04 -2.89
N VAL A 62 -0.26 1.05 -3.27
CA VAL A 62 -0.69 2.00 -4.27
C VAL A 62 0.12 1.73 -5.53
N ARG A 63 -0.56 1.42 -6.62
CA ARG A 63 0.11 1.10 -7.86
C ARG A 63 -0.48 1.91 -8.99
N SER A 64 0.32 2.15 -10.01
CA SER A 64 -0.22 2.76 -11.22
C SER A 64 -0.60 1.63 -12.18
N ARG A 65 -1.35 1.97 -13.21
CA ARG A 65 -1.71 0.98 -14.20
C ARG A 65 -0.48 0.41 -14.86
N ASP A 66 0.52 1.27 -15.09
CA ASP A 66 1.74 0.81 -15.75
C ASP A 66 2.47 -0.23 -14.91
N THR A 67 2.57 0.00 -13.61
CA THR A 67 3.28 -0.96 -12.79
C THR A 67 2.52 -2.27 -12.67
N LEU A 68 1.20 -2.22 -12.77
CA LEU A 68 0.44 -3.45 -12.71
C LEU A 68 0.58 -4.29 -13.95
N THR A 69 0.77 -3.66 -15.11
CA THR A 69 0.83 -4.42 -16.35
C THR A 69 2.18 -5.09 -16.54
N LEU A 70 3.18 -4.77 -15.74
CA LEU A 70 4.45 -5.45 -15.84
C LEU A 70 4.42 -6.72 -15.02
N ASN A 71 5.24 -6.82 -14.00
CA ASN A 71 5.28 -8.02 -13.20
C ASN A 71 4.50 -7.86 -11.91
N GLY A 72 3.87 -6.72 -11.76
CA GLY A 72 3.24 -6.40 -10.49
C GLY A 72 2.06 -7.28 -10.14
N ALA A 73 1.39 -7.83 -11.17
CA ALA A 73 0.20 -8.64 -10.90
C ALA A 73 0.54 -9.90 -10.12
N GLU A 74 1.65 -10.53 -10.47
CA GLU A 74 2.03 -11.74 -9.77
C GLU A 74 2.47 -11.43 -8.35
N ASP A 75 3.20 -10.35 -8.17
CA ASP A 75 3.62 -9.94 -6.85
C ASP A 75 2.42 -9.65 -5.98
N LEU A 76 1.42 -8.95 -6.53
CA LEU A 76 0.25 -8.63 -5.77
C LEU A 76 -0.53 -9.87 -5.39
N ARG A 77 -0.60 -10.84 -6.29
CA ARG A 77 -1.31 -12.07 -5.99
C ARG A 77 -0.63 -12.80 -4.83
N ARG A 78 0.69 -12.82 -4.84
CA ARG A 78 1.43 -13.47 -3.77
C ARG A 78 1.23 -12.73 -2.44
N MET A 79 1.30 -11.39 -2.47
CA MET A 79 1.12 -10.61 -1.27
C MET A 79 -0.28 -10.77 -0.71
N THR A 80 -1.28 -10.78 -1.59
CA THR A 80 -2.66 -10.97 -1.15
C THR A 80 -2.81 -12.29 -0.41
N ARG A 81 -2.22 -13.34 -0.98
CA ARG A 81 -2.33 -14.64 -0.36
C ARG A 81 -1.65 -14.67 1.01
N LEU A 82 -0.48 -14.04 1.11
CA LEU A 82 0.22 -14.02 2.38
C LEU A 82 -0.55 -13.24 3.43
N VAL A 83 -1.14 -12.12 3.04
CA VAL A 83 -1.89 -11.30 3.97
C VAL A 83 -3.13 -12.05 4.45
N GLU A 84 -3.78 -12.76 3.54
CA GLU A 84 -4.99 -13.49 3.91
C GLU A 84 -4.72 -14.60 4.93
N GLU A 85 -3.48 -15.02 5.04
CA GLU A 85 -3.14 -16.05 6.01
C GLU A 85 -2.92 -15.47 7.40
N VAL A 86 -2.89 -14.16 7.55
CA VAL A 86 -2.69 -13.54 8.86
C VAL A 86 -4.05 -13.08 9.37
N PRO A 87 -4.53 -13.64 10.48
CA PRO A 87 -5.86 -13.28 10.96
C PRO A 87 -5.96 -11.79 11.27
N GLY A 88 -7.04 -11.18 10.84
CA GLY A 88 -7.28 -9.78 11.10
C GLY A 88 -6.59 -8.81 10.17
N TRP A 89 -5.83 -9.30 9.19
CA TRP A 89 -5.13 -8.45 8.24
C TRP A 89 -5.79 -8.55 6.87
N GLU A 90 -5.83 -7.42 6.19
CA GLU A 90 -6.44 -7.33 4.86
C GLU A 90 -5.55 -6.52 3.96
N LEU A 91 -5.56 -6.81 2.68
CA LEU A 91 -4.81 -6.02 1.71
C LEU A 91 -5.77 -5.19 0.88
N GLU A 92 -5.45 -3.91 0.74
CA GLU A 92 -6.22 -3.04 -0.12
C GLU A 92 -5.32 -2.55 -1.24
N LEU A 93 -5.72 -2.74 -2.47
CA LEU A 93 -4.97 -2.27 -3.62
C LEU A 93 -5.64 -1.02 -4.15
N VAL A 94 -4.86 0.04 -4.29
CA VAL A 94 -5.35 1.28 -4.85
C VAL A 94 -4.61 1.51 -6.16
N VAL A 95 -5.33 1.63 -7.25
CA VAL A 95 -4.73 1.83 -8.56
C VAL A 95 -4.96 3.27 -8.99
N THR A 96 -3.88 3.95 -9.32
CA THR A 96 -3.98 5.32 -9.80
C THR A 96 -3.93 5.32 -11.31
N ASN A 97 -4.74 6.17 -11.90
CA ASN A 97 -4.72 6.33 -13.34
C ASN A 97 -4.19 7.68 -13.63
N PRO A 98 -3.14 7.74 -14.40
CA PRO A 98 -2.68 9.05 -14.81
C PRO A 98 -3.77 9.70 -15.64
N ARG A 99 -4.13 10.93 -15.50
CA ARG A 99 -5.12 11.47 -16.16
C ARG A 99 -4.81 11.77 -17.45
N ARG A 100 -5.29 11.52 -18.30
CA ARG A 100 -5.06 11.71 -19.53
C ARG A 100 -5.80 12.69 -19.97
N ARG A 101 -5.81 13.49 -20.23
CA ARG A 101 -6.49 14.38 -20.71
C ARG A 101 -6.94 14.18 -21.71
N ALA A 102 -7.49 13.84 -21.91
CA ALA A 102 -7.96 13.51 -22.93
C ALA A 102 -8.06 14.18 -23.73
N SER A 103 -8.04 14.47 -23.82
CA SER A 103 -8.23 14.99 -24.62
C SER A 103 -8.34 14.89 -24.90
#